data_ade9ebf6e639c18a13fde2ee601c07d5
#
_entry.id   ade9ebf6e639c18a13fde2ee601c07d5
#
_cell.length_a   1.000
_cell.length_b   1.000
_cell.length_c   1.000
_cell.angle_alpha   90.00
_cell.angle_beta   90.00
_cell.angle_gamma   90.00
#
_symmetry.space_group_name_H-M   'P 1'
#
loop_
_entity.id
_entity.type
_entity.pdbx_description
1 polymer ?
#
loop_
_entity_poly.entity_id
_entity_poly.type
_entity_poly.pdbx_seq_one_letter_code
_entity_poly.pdbx_strand_id
1 'polypeptide(L)'
;MSENIFDKFDKMVDVEGLKQDAKDAAENKMEFKEVPHGQYEVRIGKLELVESKKGRPMLTVWMKILEGEYKGQLIFYNQVVDMGFGLHNANEFLRSLDSGLDVTFENFRQYGNLIMDIHEAIDGVLEYGLKYGKNNKGYNTYEITDVFDV
;
A
#
# COMPACT_ATOMS: atom_id res chain seq x y z
N MET A 1 -14.83 20.56 41.07
CA MET A 1 -14.63 21.47 39.92
C MET A 1 -14.79 20.68 38.64
N SER A 2 -15.72 21.08 37.80
CA SER A 2 -15.94 20.38 36.52
C SER A 2 -14.87 20.75 35.51
N GLU A 3 -14.31 19.75 34.91
CA GLU A 3 -13.34 19.92 33.83
C GLU A 3 -14.08 20.27 32.52
N ASN A 4 -13.59 21.26 31.80
CA ASN A 4 -14.09 21.57 30.47
C ASN A 4 -13.79 20.40 29.54
N ILE A 5 -14.74 20.05 28.68
CA ILE A 5 -14.55 18.95 27.71
C ILE A 5 -13.35 19.19 26.79
N PHE A 6 -13.04 20.45 26.46
CA PHE A 6 -11.88 20.78 25.64
C PHE A 6 -10.58 20.49 26.37
N ASP A 7 -10.52 20.71 27.69
CA ASP A 7 -9.35 20.37 28.50
C ASP A 7 -9.13 18.84 28.52
N LYS A 8 -10.22 18.08 28.53
CA LYS A 8 -10.16 16.62 28.43
C LYS A 8 -9.54 16.17 27.12
N PHE A 9 -9.90 16.79 26.01
CA PHE A 9 -9.31 16.50 24.71
C PHE A 9 -7.82 16.82 24.69
N ASP A 10 -7.41 17.94 25.28
CA ASP A 10 -6.00 18.32 25.36
C ASP A 10 -5.17 17.31 26.16
N LYS A 11 -5.78 16.66 27.14
CA LYS A 11 -5.11 15.59 27.91
C LYS A 11 -5.03 14.26 27.17
N MET A 12 -6.01 13.99 26.31
CA MET A 12 -6.09 12.72 25.56
C MET A 12 -5.16 12.70 24.37
N VAL A 13 -4.82 13.86 23.82
CA VAL A 13 -4.06 14.00 22.58
C VAL A 13 -2.82 14.83 22.87
N ASP A 14 -1.69 14.44 22.29
CA ASP A 14 -0.50 15.26 22.28
C ASP A 14 -0.72 16.46 21.34
N VAL A 15 -1.12 17.59 21.93
CA VAL A 15 -1.50 18.79 21.17
C VAL A 15 -0.31 19.36 20.39
N GLU A 16 0.88 19.37 20.96
CA GLU A 16 2.07 19.85 20.27
C GLU A 16 2.45 18.94 19.10
N GLY A 17 2.39 17.63 19.31
CA GLY A 17 2.61 16.65 18.25
C GLY A 17 1.58 16.77 17.14
N LEU A 18 0.31 16.95 17.49
CA LEU A 18 -0.76 17.13 16.51
C LEU A 18 -0.59 18.41 15.70
N LYS A 19 -0.19 19.51 16.34
CA LYS A 19 0.12 20.76 15.65
C LYS A 19 1.25 20.58 14.64
N GLN A 20 2.29 19.87 15.04
CA GLN A 20 3.42 19.60 14.17
C GLN A 20 3.02 18.69 13.02
N ASP A 21 2.25 17.64 13.29
CA ASP A 21 1.76 16.73 12.25
C ASP A 21 0.87 17.45 11.25
N ALA A 22 0.00 18.33 11.71
CA ALA A 22 -0.86 19.12 10.82
C ALA A 22 -0.05 20.07 9.94
N LYS A 23 1.00 20.68 10.50
CA LYS A 23 1.92 21.55 9.77
C LYS A 23 2.71 20.77 8.73
N ASP A 24 3.25 19.62 9.10
CA ASP A 24 4.00 18.75 8.20
C ASP A 24 3.10 18.26 7.05
N ALA A 25 1.86 17.89 7.35
CA ALA A 25 0.89 17.47 6.35
C ALA A 25 0.56 18.60 5.37
N ALA A 26 0.44 19.84 5.86
CA ALA A 26 0.17 21.00 5.01
C ALA A 26 1.37 21.33 4.11
N GLU A 27 2.58 21.23 4.62
CA GLU A 27 3.81 21.43 3.85
C GLU A 27 3.99 20.35 2.80
N ASN A 28 3.81 19.08 3.19
CA ASN A 28 3.94 17.93 2.30
C ASN A 28 2.85 17.90 1.22
N LYS A 29 1.68 18.43 1.51
CA LYS A 29 0.59 18.50 0.53
C LYS A 29 0.98 19.31 -0.71
N MET A 30 1.83 20.31 -0.56
CA MET A 30 2.33 21.11 -1.68
C MET A 30 3.35 20.35 -2.53
N GLU A 31 4.01 19.34 -1.96
CA GLU A 31 4.98 18.49 -2.63
C GLU A 31 4.35 17.20 -3.17
N PHE A 32 3.14 16.87 -2.71
CA PHE A 32 2.45 15.64 -3.09
C PHE A 32 1.82 15.81 -4.47
N LYS A 33 2.43 15.13 -5.45
CA LYS A 33 1.94 15.12 -6.83
C LYS A 33 1.09 13.88 -7.06
N GLU A 34 -0.03 14.06 -7.75
CA GLU A 34 -0.79 12.93 -8.26
C GLU A 34 0.03 12.24 -9.33
N VAL A 35 0.18 10.92 -9.20
CA VAL A 35 0.97 10.11 -10.14
C VAL A 35 0.08 9.73 -11.32
N PRO A 36 0.43 10.17 -12.55
CA PRO A 36 -0.34 9.78 -13.73
C PRO A 36 -0.09 8.33 -14.11
N HIS A 37 -1.00 7.76 -14.89
CA HIS A 37 -0.80 6.44 -15.46
C HIS A 37 0.44 6.41 -16.34
N GLY A 38 1.18 5.31 -16.27
CA GLY A 38 2.40 5.13 -17.03
C GLY A 38 3.24 3.96 -16.52
N GLN A 39 4.45 3.88 -17.03
CA GLN A 39 5.42 2.85 -16.64
C GLN A 39 6.37 3.44 -15.61
N TYR A 40 6.54 2.73 -14.48
CA TYR A 40 7.39 3.18 -13.38
C TYR A 40 8.30 2.07 -12.88
N GLU A 41 9.44 2.46 -12.32
CA GLU A 41 10.26 1.56 -11.51
C GLU A 41 9.89 1.80 -10.05
N VAL A 42 9.56 0.74 -9.33
CA VAL A 42 9.05 0.82 -7.95
C VAL A 42 9.69 -0.24 -7.06
N ARG A 43 9.65 0.02 -5.76
CA ARG A 43 9.87 -1.00 -4.75
C ARG A 43 8.62 -1.13 -3.89
N ILE A 44 8.41 -2.32 -3.34
CA ILE A 44 7.29 -2.55 -2.43
C ILE A 44 7.68 -2.06 -1.05
N GLY A 45 7.06 -0.99 -0.59
CA GLY A 45 7.31 -0.42 0.74
C GLY A 45 6.39 -0.98 1.81
N LYS A 46 5.18 -1.41 1.42
CA LYS A 46 4.24 -2.03 2.33
C LYS A 46 3.47 -3.12 1.60
N LEU A 47 3.30 -4.27 2.24
CA LEU A 47 2.55 -5.40 1.71
C LEU A 47 1.93 -6.13 2.89
N GLU A 48 0.63 -5.96 3.08
CA GLU A 48 -0.07 -6.47 4.25
C GLU A 48 -1.51 -6.85 3.93
N LEU A 49 -2.03 -7.81 4.69
CA LEU A 49 -3.46 -8.07 4.77
C LEU A 49 -4.02 -7.24 5.92
N VAL A 50 -4.97 -6.35 5.63
CA VAL A 50 -5.52 -5.41 6.60
C VAL A 50 -7.05 -5.44 6.56
N GLU A 51 -7.66 -4.75 7.50
CA GLU A 51 -9.09 -4.51 7.52
C GLU A 51 -9.40 -3.21 6.77
N SER A 52 -10.33 -3.28 5.82
CA SER A 52 -10.79 -2.08 5.11
C SER A 52 -11.66 -1.22 6.02
N LYS A 53 -11.99 0.01 5.58
CA LYS A 53 -12.87 0.92 6.33
C LYS A 53 -14.25 0.30 6.63
N LYS A 54 -14.67 -0.65 5.80
CA LYS A 54 -15.94 -1.37 5.96
C LYS A 54 -15.80 -2.70 6.70
N GLY A 55 -14.63 -2.96 7.29
CA GLY A 55 -14.38 -4.19 8.04
C GLY A 55 -14.12 -5.42 7.17
N ARG A 56 -13.73 -5.26 5.92
CA ARG A 56 -13.49 -6.37 5.00
C ARG A 56 -11.99 -6.67 4.88
N PRO A 57 -11.59 -7.95 4.71
CA PRO A 57 -10.19 -8.27 4.49
C PRO A 57 -9.70 -7.68 3.16
N MET A 58 -8.55 -7.03 3.19
CA MET A 58 -8.02 -6.30 2.05
C MET A 58 -6.51 -6.41 1.99
N LEU A 59 -6.00 -6.76 0.80
CA LEU A 59 -4.58 -6.64 0.50
C LEU A 59 -4.26 -5.17 0.26
N THR A 60 -3.29 -4.63 0.99
CA THR A 60 -2.79 -3.27 0.74
C THR A 60 -1.33 -3.32 0.33
N VAL A 61 -1.01 -2.59 -0.72
CA VAL A 61 0.34 -2.52 -1.30
C VAL A 61 0.71 -1.06 -1.53
N TRP A 62 1.85 -0.67 -0.99
CA TRP A 62 2.43 0.65 -1.24
C TRP A 62 3.69 0.48 -2.08
N MET A 63 3.71 1.14 -3.23
CA MET A 63 4.81 1.06 -4.19
C MET A 63 5.47 2.43 -4.31
N LYS A 64 6.75 2.49 -3.94
CA LYS A 64 7.52 3.74 -3.99
C LYS A 64 8.23 3.84 -5.33
N ILE A 65 8.02 4.96 -6.02
CA ILE A 65 8.66 5.24 -7.31
C ILE A 65 10.13 5.57 -7.07
N LEU A 66 11.00 4.91 -7.82
CA LEU A 66 12.46 4.97 -7.62
C LEU A 66 13.16 5.98 -8.52
N GLU A 67 12.58 6.32 -9.67
CA GLU A 67 13.22 7.18 -10.66
C GLU A 67 12.21 8.09 -11.35
N GLY A 68 12.74 9.12 -12.03
CA GLY A 68 11.96 10.01 -12.84
C GLY A 68 11.35 11.18 -12.10
N GLU A 69 10.39 11.85 -12.75
CA GLU A 69 9.73 13.05 -12.23
C GLU A 69 9.00 12.80 -10.92
N TYR A 70 8.46 11.59 -10.75
CA TYR A 70 7.65 11.22 -9.58
C TYR A 70 8.43 10.41 -8.55
N LYS A 71 9.75 10.44 -8.60
CA LYS A 71 10.61 9.76 -7.63
C LYS A 71 10.21 10.09 -6.19
N GLY A 72 10.06 9.07 -5.37
CA GLY A 72 9.68 9.21 -3.96
C GLY A 72 8.17 9.23 -3.72
N GLN A 73 7.36 9.39 -4.75
CA GLN A 73 5.90 9.31 -4.63
C GLN A 73 5.46 7.85 -4.50
N LEU A 74 4.28 7.66 -3.90
CA LEU A 74 3.70 6.33 -3.67
C LEU A 74 2.54 6.07 -4.62
N ILE A 75 2.48 4.85 -5.12
CA ILE A 75 1.31 4.29 -5.79
C ILE A 75 0.69 3.29 -4.84
N PHE A 76 -0.62 3.39 -4.61
CA PHE A 76 -1.36 2.53 -3.68
C PHE A 76 -2.22 1.56 -4.46
N TYR A 77 -2.13 0.28 -4.09
CA TYR A 77 -3.01 -0.77 -4.60
C TYR A 77 -3.72 -1.41 -3.42
N ASN A 78 -5.04 -1.38 -3.42
CA ASN A 78 -5.87 -1.98 -2.38
C ASN A 78 -6.88 -2.92 -3.04
N GLN A 79 -6.89 -4.17 -2.61
CA GLN A 79 -7.78 -5.20 -3.18
C GLN A 79 -8.49 -5.95 -2.06
N VAL A 80 -9.81 -5.82 -2.00
CA VAL A 80 -10.66 -6.60 -1.10
C VAL A 80 -10.62 -8.07 -1.55
N VAL A 81 -10.42 -8.99 -0.60
CA VAL A 81 -10.13 -10.39 -0.89
C VAL A 81 -11.14 -11.37 -0.27
N ASP A 82 -12.32 -10.90 0.11
CA ASP A 82 -13.39 -11.76 0.63
C ASP A 82 -14.36 -12.27 -0.45
N MET A 83 -14.01 -12.05 -1.71
CA MET A 83 -14.74 -12.57 -2.88
C MET A 83 -13.74 -13.24 -3.83
N GLY A 84 -14.19 -14.29 -4.52
CA GLY A 84 -13.34 -15.08 -5.41
C GLY A 84 -12.61 -14.26 -6.47
N PHE A 85 -13.28 -13.28 -7.06
CA PHE A 85 -12.69 -12.40 -8.07
C PHE A 85 -11.57 -11.53 -7.47
N GLY A 86 -11.82 -10.91 -6.32
CA GLY A 86 -10.82 -10.07 -5.64
C GLY A 86 -9.64 -10.88 -5.13
N LEU A 87 -9.90 -12.06 -4.58
CA LEU A 87 -8.85 -12.97 -4.14
C LEU A 87 -7.98 -13.44 -5.32
N HIS A 88 -8.60 -13.75 -6.46
CA HIS A 88 -7.86 -14.13 -7.66
C HIS A 88 -6.92 -13.01 -8.12
N ASN A 89 -7.42 -11.78 -8.17
CA ASN A 89 -6.61 -10.62 -8.58
C ASN A 89 -5.44 -10.39 -7.63
N ALA A 90 -5.68 -10.48 -6.31
CA ALA A 90 -4.62 -10.34 -5.32
C ALA A 90 -3.56 -11.44 -5.48
N ASN A 91 -3.98 -12.68 -5.68
CA ASN A 91 -3.05 -13.80 -5.88
C ASN A 91 -2.19 -13.64 -7.12
N GLU A 92 -2.78 -13.19 -8.24
CA GLU A 92 -2.01 -12.94 -9.46
C GLU A 92 -0.97 -11.83 -9.25
N PHE A 93 -1.34 -10.77 -8.54
CA PHE A 93 -0.38 -9.72 -8.18
C PHE A 93 0.76 -10.27 -7.31
N LEU A 94 0.43 -11.03 -6.28
CA LEU A 94 1.43 -11.62 -5.37
C LEU A 94 2.37 -12.57 -6.11
N ARG A 95 1.85 -13.38 -7.04
CA ARG A 95 2.69 -14.26 -7.87
C ARG A 95 3.65 -13.48 -8.75
N SER A 96 3.21 -12.34 -9.25
CA SER A 96 4.05 -11.48 -10.12
C SER A 96 5.25 -10.89 -9.41
N LEU A 97 5.26 -10.87 -8.07
CA LEU A 97 6.38 -10.33 -7.28
C LEU A 97 7.60 -11.26 -7.23
N ASP A 98 7.47 -12.48 -7.72
CA ASP A 98 8.58 -13.45 -7.83
C ASP A 98 9.34 -13.67 -6.52
N SER A 99 8.59 -13.83 -5.44
CA SER A 99 9.16 -14.03 -4.09
C SER A 99 9.82 -15.39 -3.89
N GLY A 100 9.52 -16.36 -4.74
CA GLY A 100 9.92 -17.76 -4.57
C GLY A 100 8.98 -18.56 -3.68
N LEU A 101 7.93 -17.94 -3.15
CA LEU A 101 6.94 -18.61 -2.31
C LEU A 101 5.68 -18.94 -3.10
N ASP A 102 5.07 -20.09 -2.80
CA ASP A 102 3.79 -20.45 -3.42
C ASP A 102 2.67 -19.58 -2.86
N VAL A 103 1.89 -19.01 -3.75
CA VAL A 103 0.75 -18.17 -3.36
C VAL A 103 -0.49 -19.05 -3.29
N THR A 104 -0.91 -19.33 -2.05
CA THR A 104 -2.08 -20.17 -1.76
C THR A 104 -3.00 -19.47 -0.77
N PHE A 105 -4.26 -19.82 -0.77
CA PHE A 105 -5.22 -19.39 0.24
C PHE A 105 -5.90 -20.58 0.88
N GLU A 106 -5.77 -20.72 2.20
CA GLU A 106 -6.47 -21.72 2.98
C GLU A 106 -7.43 -21.08 3.98
N ASN A 107 -6.95 -20.03 4.67
CA ASN A 107 -7.75 -19.18 5.54
C ASN A 107 -7.01 -17.83 5.68
N PHE A 108 -7.65 -16.85 6.32
CA PHE A 108 -7.07 -15.51 6.39
C PHE A 108 -5.85 -15.42 7.30
N ARG A 109 -5.74 -16.28 8.32
CA ARG A 109 -4.54 -16.32 9.17
C ARG A 109 -3.33 -16.81 8.35
N GLN A 110 -3.50 -17.90 7.64
CA GLN A 110 -2.47 -18.43 6.75
C GLN A 110 -2.11 -17.40 5.66
N TYR A 111 -3.11 -16.77 5.05
CA TYR A 111 -2.93 -15.81 3.98
C TYR A 111 -2.20 -14.57 4.45
N GLY A 112 -2.57 -14.03 5.62
CA GLY A 112 -1.89 -12.89 6.22
C GLY A 112 -0.42 -13.16 6.50
N ASN A 113 -0.11 -14.35 7.03
CA ASN A 113 1.27 -14.77 7.28
C ASN A 113 2.04 -14.97 5.97
N LEU A 114 1.42 -15.54 4.95
CA LEU A 114 2.04 -15.69 3.63
C LEU A 114 2.42 -14.32 3.04
N ILE A 115 1.53 -13.35 3.12
CA ILE A 115 1.78 -12.00 2.61
C ILE A 115 2.96 -11.35 3.35
N MET A 116 3.05 -11.51 4.66
CA MET A 116 4.19 -11.04 5.45
C MET A 116 5.49 -11.73 5.01
N ASP A 117 5.45 -13.03 4.79
CA ASP A 117 6.61 -13.80 4.35
C ASP A 117 7.06 -13.38 2.95
N ILE A 118 6.12 -13.09 2.04
CA ILE A 118 6.42 -12.58 0.70
C ILE A 118 7.14 -11.23 0.82
N HIS A 119 6.62 -10.31 1.64
CA HIS A 119 7.24 -9.01 1.83
C HIS A 119 8.66 -9.15 2.37
N GLU A 120 8.86 -9.99 3.37
CA GLU A 120 10.18 -10.23 3.93
C GLU A 120 11.14 -10.80 2.88
N ALA A 121 10.65 -11.68 2.01
CA ALA A 121 11.48 -12.29 0.97
C ALA A 121 11.92 -11.30 -0.11
N ILE A 122 11.14 -10.28 -0.41
CA ILE A 122 11.44 -9.33 -1.50
C ILE A 122 12.03 -8.01 -1.00
N ASP A 123 11.80 -7.63 0.26
CA ASP A 123 12.22 -6.34 0.80
C ASP A 123 13.72 -6.18 0.77
N GLY A 124 14.19 -5.12 0.11
CA GLY A 124 15.61 -4.88 -0.06
C GLY A 124 16.32 -5.85 -1.03
N VAL A 125 15.59 -6.76 -1.66
CA VAL A 125 16.12 -7.79 -2.57
C VAL A 125 15.66 -7.57 -4.00
N LEU A 126 14.40 -7.22 -4.21
CA LEU A 126 13.82 -7.05 -5.54
C LEU A 126 13.19 -5.67 -5.71
N GLU A 127 13.30 -5.15 -6.93
CA GLU A 127 12.60 -3.96 -7.42
C GLU A 127 11.83 -4.34 -8.67
N TYR A 128 10.88 -3.51 -9.09
CA TYR A 128 9.91 -3.92 -10.12
C TYR A 128 9.66 -2.83 -11.15
N GLY A 129 9.41 -3.25 -12.39
CA GLY A 129 8.72 -2.43 -13.36
C GLY A 129 7.21 -2.57 -13.14
N LEU A 130 6.52 -1.44 -13.04
CA LEU A 130 5.07 -1.40 -12.84
C LEU A 130 4.41 -0.65 -13.98
N LYS A 131 3.42 -1.29 -14.60
CA LYS A 131 2.50 -0.60 -15.50
C LYS A 131 1.28 -0.20 -14.70
N TYR A 132 1.17 1.10 -14.43
CA TYR A 132 0.04 1.70 -13.73
C TYR A 132 -0.90 2.26 -14.77
N GLY A 133 -2.07 1.67 -14.89
CA GLY A 133 -3.02 2.00 -15.93
C GLY A 133 -4.46 2.02 -15.46
N LYS A 134 -5.36 1.97 -16.44
CA LYS A 134 -6.80 2.02 -16.20
C LYS A 134 -7.49 1.05 -17.17
N ASN A 135 -8.44 0.29 -16.65
CA ASN A 135 -9.21 -0.63 -17.49
C ASN A 135 -10.42 0.06 -18.15
N ASN A 136 -11.15 -0.68 -18.97
CA ASN A 136 -12.31 -0.16 -19.70
C ASN A 136 -13.44 0.31 -18.79
N LYS A 137 -13.47 -0.16 -17.54
CA LYS A 137 -14.49 0.21 -16.55
C LYS A 137 -14.09 1.42 -15.72
N GLY A 138 -12.90 1.98 -15.94
CA GLY A 138 -12.42 3.14 -15.22
C GLY A 138 -11.68 2.85 -13.91
N TYR A 139 -11.38 1.57 -13.62
CA TYR A 139 -10.60 1.19 -12.44
C TYR A 139 -9.11 1.16 -12.74
N ASN A 140 -8.30 1.61 -11.79
CA ASN A 140 -6.86 1.53 -11.90
C ASN A 140 -6.38 0.08 -11.98
N THR A 141 -5.38 -0.16 -12.81
CA THR A 141 -4.74 -1.46 -12.96
C THR A 141 -3.26 -1.37 -12.58
N TYR A 142 -2.75 -2.47 -12.03
CA TYR A 142 -1.40 -2.56 -11.49
C TYR A 142 -0.78 -3.85 -12.01
N GLU A 143 0.12 -3.73 -12.97
CA GLU A 143 0.77 -4.88 -13.59
C GLU A 143 2.29 -4.81 -13.39
N ILE A 144 2.84 -5.84 -12.77
CA ILE A 144 4.30 -5.98 -12.67
C ILE A 144 4.80 -6.50 -14.01
N THR A 145 5.61 -5.70 -14.69
CA THR A 145 6.12 -6.00 -16.02
C THR A 145 7.55 -6.53 -15.99
N ASP A 146 8.30 -6.18 -14.95
CA ASP A 146 9.72 -6.55 -14.83
C ASP A 146 10.05 -6.78 -13.37
N VAL A 147 11.04 -7.64 -13.14
CA VAL A 147 11.58 -7.92 -11.79
C VAL A 147 13.09 -7.71 -11.88
N PHE A 148 13.63 -6.89 -11.00
CA PHE A 148 15.05 -6.55 -10.97
C PHE A 148 15.67 -6.95 -9.63
N ASP A 149 16.86 -7.50 -9.65
CA ASP A 149 17.67 -7.68 -8.45
C ASP A 149 18.25 -6.34 -8.00
N VAL A 150 18.20 -6.10 -6.71
CA VAL A 150 18.78 -4.88 -6.12
C VAL A 150 20.30 -5.00 -6.01
#